data_45b96deacea8a02bc08edab2e589f506
#
_entry.id   45b96deacea8a02bc08edab2e589f506
#
_cell.length_a   1.000
_cell.length_b   1.000
_cell.length_c   1.000
_cell.angle_alpha   90.00
_cell.angle_beta   90.00
_cell.angle_gamma   90.00
#
_symmetry.space_group_name_H-M   'P 1'
#
loop_
_entity.id
_entity.type
_entity.pdbx_description
1 polymer ?
#
loop_
_entity_poly.entity_id
_entity_poly.type
_entity_poly.pdbx_seq_one_letter_code
_entity_poly.pdbx_strand_id
1 'polypeptide(L)'
;GSEMCIRDRRGAVHAFNGSDAEREAFLAFGLVLGFGGACTYDGSKRIRRHLSELADGAWVLETDAPDMPPSSRRDAFALGHSTLDTRPADILEAARTAAQLRGTTLAAAAASARAAAIAAFPRLETLLRLPESFGRQTE
;
A
#
# COMPACT_ATOMS: atom_id res chain seq x y z
N GLY A 1 22.44 3.64 23.89
CA GLY A 1 21.35 2.68 23.98
C GLY A 1 20.05 3.12 23.30
N SER A 2 19.74 4.43 23.22
CA SER A 2 18.49 4.91 22.63
C SER A 2 18.52 4.98 21.09
N GLU A 3 19.67 5.15 20.48
CA GLU A 3 19.78 5.23 19.01
C GLU A 3 19.60 3.86 18.31
N MET A 4 19.97 2.75 18.96
CA MET A 4 19.76 1.41 18.41
C MET A 4 18.29 1.00 18.38
N CYS A 5 17.48 1.47 19.33
CA CYS A 5 16.04 1.17 19.36
C CYS A 5 15.23 1.90 18.27
N ILE A 6 15.71 3.03 17.78
CA ILE A 6 15.02 3.82 16.75
C ILE A 6 15.29 3.25 15.35
N ARG A 7 16.46 2.68 15.11
CA ARG A 7 16.81 2.10 13.80
C ARG A 7 16.11 0.79 13.45
N ASP A 8 15.61 0.07 14.45
CA ASP A 8 14.94 -1.22 14.26
C ASP A 8 13.41 -1.12 14.16
N ARG A 9 12.84 0.08 14.27
CA ARG A 9 11.42 0.29 14.10
C ARG A 9 11.09 0.38 12.62
N ARG A 10 10.74 -0.76 12.05
CA ARG A 10 10.31 -0.90 10.67
C ARG A 10 8.89 -1.44 10.65
N GLY A 11 8.13 -1.03 9.68
CA GLY A 11 6.74 -1.45 9.53
C GLY A 11 5.93 -0.46 8.70
N ALA A 12 4.65 -0.74 8.57
CA ALA A 12 3.71 0.09 7.85
C ALA A 12 2.52 0.47 8.73
N VAL A 13 2.01 1.68 8.53
CA VAL A 13 0.74 2.11 9.08
C VAL A 13 -0.35 1.70 8.10
N HIS A 14 -1.18 0.75 8.49
CA HIS A 14 -2.26 0.24 7.67
C HIS A 14 -3.33 1.31 7.40
N ALA A 15 -3.77 1.40 6.14
CA ALA A 15 -4.87 2.27 5.69
C ALA A 15 -4.75 3.70 6.23
N PHE A 16 -3.62 4.35 5.98
CA PHE A 16 -3.34 5.66 6.54
C PHE A 16 -4.38 6.70 6.09
N ASN A 17 -5.00 7.34 7.06
CA ASN A 17 -5.96 8.44 6.88
C ASN A 17 -5.84 9.42 8.05
N GLY A 18 -4.63 9.88 8.32
CA GLY A 18 -4.35 10.77 9.42
C GLY A 18 -4.14 12.22 9.02
N SER A 19 -3.87 13.04 10.01
CA SER A 19 -3.47 14.43 9.84
C SER A 19 -2.03 14.55 9.31
N ASP A 20 -1.63 15.73 8.89
CA ASP A 20 -0.25 16.01 8.51
C ASP A 20 0.72 15.78 9.67
N ALA A 21 0.32 16.16 10.89
CA ALA A 21 1.13 15.94 12.09
C ALA A 21 1.32 14.44 12.38
N GLU A 22 0.28 13.64 12.23
CA GLU A 22 0.37 12.17 12.36
C GLU A 22 1.26 11.56 11.29
N ARG A 23 1.13 12.02 10.04
CA ARG A 23 2.01 11.62 8.94
C ARG A 23 3.47 11.83 9.29
N GLU A 24 3.84 13.04 9.69
CA GLU A 24 5.21 13.38 10.05
C GLU A 24 5.71 12.57 11.26
N ALA A 25 4.87 12.34 12.25
CA ALA A 25 5.21 11.54 13.42
C ALA A 25 5.51 10.07 13.04
N PHE A 26 4.67 9.44 12.21
CA PHE A 26 4.91 8.07 11.77
C PHE A 26 6.17 7.95 10.92
N LEU A 27 6.40 8.89 10.01
CA LEU A 27 7.62 8.91 9.20
C LEU A 27 8.88 9.08 10.05
N ALA A 28 8.83 9.94 11.08
CA ALA A 28 9.91 10.12 12.03
C ALA A 28 10.22 8.85 12.83
N PHE A 29 9.23 8.00 13.06
CA PHE A 29 9.42 6.68 13.66
C PHE A 29 10.01 5.63 12.70
N GLY A 30 10.23 5.97 11.44
CA GLY A 30 10.73 5.04 10.44
C GLY A 30 9.68 4.11 9.84
N LEU A 31 8.38 4.43 10.01
CA LEU A 31 7.28 3.71 9.43
C LEU A 31 6.95 4.23 8.03
N VAL A 32 6.47 3.35 7.16
CA VAL A 32 5.89 3.73 5.87
C VAL A 32 4.36 3.76 5.99
N LEU A 33 3.71 4.48 5.09
CA LEU A 33 2.26 4.64 5.13
C LEU A 33 1.60 3.78 4.05
N GLY A 34 0.59 3.01 4.44
CA GLY A 34 -0.13 2.09 3.57
C GLY A 34 -1.37 2.72 2.95
N PHE A 35 -1.55 2.48 1.65
CA PHE A 35 -2.69 2.95 0.87
C PHE A 35 -3.32 1.80 0.07
N GLY A 36 -4.63 1.66 0.20
CA GLY A 36 -5.39 0.60 -0.44
C GLY A 36 -6.66 1.11 -1.10
N GLY A 37 -7.71 0.36 -1.05
CA GLY A 37 -8.99 0.67 -1.71
C GLY A 37 -9.55 2.05 -1.41
N ALA A 38 -9.33 2.58 -0.20
CA ALA A 38 -9.80 3.91 0.19
C ALA A 38 -9.23 5.04 -0.68
N CYS A 39 -8.02 4.90 -1.21
CA CYS A 39 -7.42 5.93 -2.07
C CYS A 39 -8.06 6.01 -3.46
N THR A 40 -8.83 5.02 -3.87
CA THR A 40 -9.47 4.95 -5.19
C THR A 40 -10.75 5.78 -5.30
N TYR A 41 -11.26 6.28 -4.19
CA TYR A 41 -12.47 7.11 -4.16
C TYR A 41 -12.13 8.59 -4.36
N ASP A 42 -12.81 9.26 -5.29
CA ASP A 42 -12.62 10.69 -5.55
C ASP A 42 -12.88 11.55 -4.31
N GLY A 43 -13.80 11.13 -3.44
CA GLY A 43 -14.12 11.81 -2.19
C GLY A 43 -13.05 11.69 -1.10
N SER A 44 -12.12 10.78 -1.23
CA SER A 44 -11.03 10.56 -0.25
C SER A 44 -9.91 11.60 -0.42
N LYS A 45 -10.23 12.86 -0.33
CA LYS A 45 -9.32 13.97 -0.68
C LYS A 45 -8.06 14.01 0.17
N ARG A 46 -8.18 13.80 1.48
CA ARG A 46 -7.04 13.81 2.39
C ARG A 46 -6.09 12.64 2.13
N ILE A 47 -6.62 11.43 1.97
CA ILE A 47 -5.84 10.23 1.64
C ILE A 47 -5.10 10.42 0.32
N ARG A 48 -5.80 10.89 -0.69
CA ARG A 48 -5.26 11.14 -2.03
C ARG A 48 -4.17 12.21 -2.03
N ARG A 49 -4.35 13.27 -1.24
CA ARG A 49 -3.33 14.31 -1.06
C ARG A 49 -2.07 13.74 -0.42
N HIS A 50 -2.18 12.97 0.66
CA HIS A 50 -1.02 12.33 1.28
C HIS A 50 -0.27 11.45 0.29
N LEU A 51 -0.98 10.59 -0.45
CA LEU A 51 -0.36 9.71 -1.44
C LEU A 51 0.34 10.50 -2.55
N SER A 52 -0.18 11.65 -2.95
CA SER A 52 0.44 12.51 -3.96
C SER A 52 1.69 13.24 -3.47
N GLU A 53 1.76 13.57 -2.18
CA GLU A 53 2.82 14.40 -1.59
C GLU A 53 3.99 13.60 -1.01
N LEU A 54 3.78 12.35 -0.62
CA LEU A 54 4.81 11.54 0.03
C LEU A 54 6.00 11.31 -0.87
N ALA A 55 7.20 11.33 -0.28
CA ALA A 55 8.43 10.95 -0.98
C ALA A 55 8.42 9.47 -1.36
N ASP A 56 9.16 9.11 -2.39
CA ASP A 56 9.44 7.71 -2.70
C ASP A 56 10.07 7.03 -1.49
N GLY A 57 9.67 5.80 -1.23
CA GLY A 57 10.12 5.06 -0.05
C GLY A 57 9.29 5.31 1.21
N ALA A 58 8.38 6.28 1.24
CA ALA A 58 7.56 6.60 2.40
C ALA A 58 6.16 5.97 2.36
N TRP A 59 5.77 5.35 1.28
CA TRP A 59 4.43 4.77 1.07
C TRP A 59 4.50 3.37 0.46
N VAL A 60 3.51 2.57 0.77
CA VAL A 60 3.32 1.22 0.23
C VAL A 60 1.86 1.03 -0.18
N LEU A 61 1.63 0.02 -1.01
CA LEU A 61 0.29 -0.39 -1.41
C LEU A 61 -0.15 -1.60 -0.61
N GLU A 62 -1.44 -1.67 -0.35
CA GLU A 62 -2.05 -2.74 0.42
C GLU A 62 -3.48 -3.02 -0.04
N THR A 63 -4.01 -4.14 0.39
CA THR A 63 -5.45 -4.41 0.45
C THR A 63 -5.80 -4.83 1.87
N ASP A 64 -7.05 -4.69 2.23
CA ASP A 64 -7.59 -5.25 3.46
C ASP A 64 -8.59 -6.36 3.12
N ALA A 65 -8.25 -7.15 2.11
CA ALA A 65 -9.13 -8.20 1.62
C ALA A 65 -9.59 -9.13 2.77
N PRO A 66 -10.85 -9.43 2.89
CA PRO A 66 -11.97 -9.12 1.96
C PRO A 66 -12.62 -7.74 2.17
N ASP A 67 -12.10 -6.92 3.06
CA ASP A 67 -12.63 -5.60 3.40
C ASP A 67 -12.07 -4.49 2.50
N MET A 68 -12.57 -3.28 2.66
CA MET A 68 -12.14 -2.06 1.98
C MET A 68 -12.11 -2.18 0.45
N PRO A 69 -13.26 -2.42 -0.20
CA PRO A 69 -13.32 -2.57 -1.66
C PRO A 69 -12.92 -1.27 -2.37
N PRO A 70 -12.19 -1.36 -3.49
CA PRO A 70 -11.92 -0.20 -4.33
C PRO A 70 -13.21 0.33 -4.99
N SER A 71 -13.16 1.55 -5.51
CA SER A 71 -14.34 2.24 -6.05
C SER A 71 -14.99 1.47 -7.20
N SER A 72 -14.22 0.87 -8.10
CA SER A 72 -14.74 0.09 -9.22
C SER A 72 -15.57 -1.12 -8.76
N ARG A 73 -15.15 -1.78 -7.70
CA ARG A 73 -15.89 -2.92 -7.14
C ARG A 73 -17.20 -2.49 -6.49
N ARG A 74 -17.18 -1.34 -5.81
CA ARG A 74 -18.40 -0.76 -5.23
C ARG A 74 -19.39 -0.34 -6.31
N ASP A 75 -18.91 0.25 -7.40
CA ASP A 75 -19.74 0.61 -8.55
C ASP A 75 -20.33 -0.64 -9.21
N ALA A 76 -19.54 -1.67 -9.43
CA ALA A 76 -20.01 -2.93 -9.99
C ALA A 76 -21.04 -3.62 -9.09
N PHE A 77 -20.87 -3.57 -7.76
CA PHE A 77 -21.86 -4.08 -6.82
C PHE A 77 -23.19 -3.33 -6.89
N ALA A 78 -23.15 -2.00 -6.99
CA ALA A 78 -24.35 -1.17 -7.12
C ALA A 78 -25.14 -1.51 -8.40
N LEU A 79 -24.46 -1.99 -9.45
CA LEU A 79 -25.05 -2.44 -10.70
C LEU A 79 -25.45 -3.93 -10.69
N GLY A 80 -25.22 -4.64 -9.59
CA GLY A 80 -25.49 -6.07 -9.47
C GLY A 80 -24.49 -6.99 -10.17
N HIS A 81 -23.32 -6.50 -10.56
CA HIS A 81 -22.33 -7.23 -11.36
C HIS A 81 -21.22 -7.89 -10.55
N SER A 82 -21.11 -7.60 -9.25
CA SER A 82 -20.03 -8.09 -8.40
C SER A 82 -20.46 -8.18 -6.94
N THR A 83 -19.65 -8.88 -6.14
CA THR A 83 -19.70 -8.82 -4.67
C THR A 83 -18.88 -7.63 -4.17
N LEU A 84 -19.09 -7.23 -2.91
CA LEU A 84 -18.26 -6.19 -2.26
C LEU A 84 -16.92 -6.71 -1.77
N ASP A 85 -16.69 -8.03 -1.78
CA ASP A 85 -15.46 -8.61 -1.25
C ASP A 85 -14.24 -8.16 -2.04
N THR A 86 -13.34 -7.48 -1.34
CA THR A 86 -12.04 -7.11 -1.90
C THR A 86 -11.18 -8.35 -2.10
N ARG A 87 -10.44 -8.40 -3.18
CA ARG A 87 -9.49 -9.46 -3.51
C ARG A 87 -8.07 -8.92 -3.50
N PRO A 88 -7.06 -9.75 -3.23
CA PRO A 88 -5.66 -9.30 -3.32
C PRO A 88 -5.29 -8.66 -4.66
N ALA A 89 -5.87 -9.13 -5.77
CA ALA A 89 -5.66 -8.55 -7.10
C ALA A 89 -6.17 -7.10 -7.24
N ASP A 90 -7.05 -6.64 -6.35
CA ASP A 90 -7.56 -5.27 -6.34
C ASP A 90 -6.48 -4.24 -5.96
N ILE A 91 -5.32 -4.69 -5.49
CA ILE A 91 -4.14 -3.83 -5.30
C ILE A 91 -3.74 -3.11 -6.59
N LEU A 92 -4.04 -3.69 -7.75
CA LEU A 92 -3.73 -3.09 -9.04
C LEU A 92 -4.47 -1.77 -9.25
N GLU A 93 -5.72 -1.65 -8.80
CA GLU A 93 -6.46 -0.39 -8.88
C GLU A 93 -5.84 0.68 -7.97
N ALA A 94 -5.43 0.31 -6.77
CA ALA A 94 -4.70 1.21 -5.88
C ALA A 94 -3.36 1.66 -6.50
N ALA A 95 -2.66 0.76 -7.17
CA ALA A 95 -1.41 1.07 -7.87
C ALA A 95 -1.63 2.05 -9.05
N ARG A 96 -2.68 1.85 -9.84
CA ARG A 96 -3.06 2.78 -10.91
C ARG A 96 -3.43 4.15 -10.37
N THR A 97 -4.17 4.20 -9.28
CA THR A 97 -4.51 5.45 -8.60
C THR A 97 -3.26 6.17 -8.10
N ALA A 98 -2.33 5.46 -7.46
CA ALA A 98 -1.06 6.02 -7.01
C ALA A 98 -0.25 6.59 -8.18
N ALA A 99 -0.14 5.86 -9.27
CA ALA A 99 0.55 6.32 -10.48
C ALA A 99 -0.06 7.62 -11.01
N GLN A 100 -1.37 7.68 -11.10
CA GLN A 100 -2.11 8.86 -11.57
C GLN A 100 -1.90 10.06 -10.65
N LEU A 101 -2.07 9.88 -9.34
CA LEU A 101 -1.93 10.96 -8.35
C LEU A 101 -0.50 11.48 -8.28
N ARG A 102 0.48 10.63 -8.48
CA ARG A 102 1.91 10.98 -8.41
C ARG A 102 2.49 11.42 -9.76
N GLY A 103 1.69 11.41 -10.82
CA GLY A 103 2.14 11.83 -12.16
C GLY A 103 3.22 10.91 -12.75
N THR A 104 3.13 9.61 -12.50
CA THR A 104 4.10 8.62 -12.94
C THR A 104 3.42 7.45 -13.66
N THR A 105 4.21 6.50 -14.16
CA THR A 105 3.70 5.28 -14.78
C THR A 105 3.31 4.24 -13.74
N LEU A 106 2.42 3.30 -14.11
CA LEU A 106 2.07 2.17 -13.26
C LEU A 106 3.32 1.36 -12.87
N ALA A 107 4.22 1.11 -13.81
CA ALA A 107 5.45 0.37 -13.55
C ALA A 107 6.34 1.09 -12.51
N ALA A 108 6.50 2.40 -12.62
CA ALA A 108 7.28 3.19 -11.67
C ALA A 108 6.63 3.24 -10.29
N ALA A 109 5.32 3.42 -10.21
CA ALA A 109 4.59 3.39 -8.94
C ALA A 109 4.69 2.02 -8.25
N ALA A 110 4.51 0.94 -9.00
CA ALA A 110 4.64 -0.42 -8.49
C ALA A 110 6.07 -0.71 -7.99
N ALA A 111 7.09 -0.30 -8.74
CA ALA A 111 8.49 -0.46 -8.35
C ALA A 111 8.82 0.34 -7.08
N SER A 112 8.34 1.57 -6.96
CA SER A 112 8.52 2.41 -5.78
C SER A 112 7.87 1.78 -4.53
N ALA A 113 6.62 1.34 -4.65
CA ALA A 113 5.91 0.69 -3.55
C ALA A 113 6.59 -0.62 -3.13
N ARG A 114 7.05 -1.42 -4.09
CA ARG A 114 7.78 -2.67 -3.83
C ARG A 114 9.09 -2.41 -3.07
N ALA A 115 9.88 -1.45 -3.51
CA ALA A 115 11.12 -1.09 -2.86
C ALA A 115 10.89 -0.60 -1.41
N ALA A 116 9.86 0.21 -1.19
CA ALA A 116 9.46 0.67 0.14
C ALA A 116 9.02 -0.48 1.03
N ALA A 117 8.25 -1.43 0.50
CA ALA A 117 7.81 -2.62 1.25
C ALA A 117 8.98 -3.51 1.66
N ILE A 118 9.93 -3.74 0.77
CA ILE A 118 11.15 -4.52 1.07
C ILE A 118 11.99 -3.84 2.15
N ALA A 119 12.13 -2.51 2.08
CA ALA A 119 12.86 -1.74 3.10
C ALA A 119 12.15 -1.77 4.46
N ALA A 120 10.81 -1.70 4.47
CA ALA A 120 10.01 -1.78 5.70
C ALA A 120 9.96 -3.18 6.30
N PHE A 121 10.02 -4.22 5.46
CA PHE A 121 9.96 -5.62 5.84
C PHE A 121 11.13 -6.40 5.23
N PRO A 122 12.33 -6.32 5.81
CA PRO A 122 13.54 -6.88 5.19
C PRO A 122 13.50 -8.39 4.93
N ARG A 123 12.71 -9.14 5.70
CA ARG A 123 12.52 -10.59 5.47
C ARG A 123 11.79 -10.91 4.17
N LEU A 124 11.07 -9.95 3.63
CA LEU A 124 10.36 -10.09 2.36
C LEU A 124 11.34 -10.35 1.21
N GLU A 125 12.48 -9.71 1.22
CA GLU A 125 13.52 -9.90 0.21
C GLU A 125 14.00 -11.36 0.15
N THR A 126 14.20 -11.99 1.31
CA THR A 126 14.58 -13.40 1.39
C THR A 126 13.50 -14.32 0.80
N LEU A 127 12.23 -14.04 1.11
CA LEU A 127 11.10 -14.81 0.56
C LEU A 127 10.97 -14.68 -0.96
N LEU A 128 11.23 -13.48 -1.49
CA LEU A 128 11.16 -13.22 -2.93
C LEU A 128 12.31 -13.86 -3.73
N ARG A 129 13.38 -14.27 -3.06
CA ARG A 129 14.53 -14.98 -3.68
C ARG A 129 14.42 -16.50 -3.61
N LEU A 130 13.38 -17.06 -2.96
CA LEU A 130 13.17 -18.49 -2.93
C LEU A 130 12.82 -18.99 -4.33
N PRO A 131 13.39 -20.17 -4.77
CA PRO A 131 13.07 -20.75 -6.08
C PRO A 131 11.59 -21.12 -6.15
N GLU A 132 11.00 -20.99 -7.34
CA GLU A 132 9.58 -21.31 -7.59
C GLU A 132 9.17 -22.74 -7.23
N SER A 133 10.14 -23.65 -7.08
CA SER A 133 9.91 -25.02 -6.66
C SER A 133 9.35 -25.17 -5.24
N PHE A 134 9.43 -24.12 -4.42
CA PHE A 134 8.93 -24.16 -3.04
C PHE A 134 7.40 -23.99 -2.93
N GLY A 135 6.72 -23.52 -3.98
CA GLY A 135 5.28 -23.27 -4.01
C GLY A 135 4.42 -24.41 -4.57
N ARG A 136 5.01 -25.54 -5.00
CA ARG A 136 4.29 -26.63 -5.66
C ARG A 136 4.19 -27.92 -4.86
N GLN A 137 4.18 -27.86 -3.55
CA GLN A 137 3.96 -29.05 -2.70
C GLN A 137 2.67 -28.95 -1.88
N THR A 138 1.57 -28.58 -2.54
CA THR A 138 0.23 -28.80 -1.97
C THR A 138 -0.70 -29.20 -3.11
N GLU A 139 -0.62 -30.45 -3.52
CA GLU A 139 -1.75 -31.21 -4.04
C GLU A 139 -2.01 -32.37 -3.10
#